data_42c92d526a3b3a68d8b9c72afd38ea27
#
_entry.id   42c92d526a3b3a68d8b9c72afd38ea27
#
_cell.length_a   1.000
_cell.length_b   1.000
_cell.length_c   1.000
_cell.angle_alpha   90.00
_cell.angle_beta   90.00
_cell.angle_gamma   90.00
#
_symmetry.space_group_name_H-M   'P 1'
#
loop_
_entity.id
_entity.type
_entity.pdbx_description
1 polymer ?
#
loop_
_entity_poly.entity_id
_entity_poly.type
_entity_poly.pdbx_seq_one_letter_code
_entity_poly.pdbx_strand_id
1 'polypeptide(L)'
;LSRVYSTKIFKEVNREIYPSETTDGEYNVKVVVEEDSPNSLALGGGIDNGLGAFGSVSYSENNFLGRGQKLTLSGILGSGILLSDASIKNRMNYQLELSFFEPYFLNADNSLTSKLYYRDLGSWQVPLAIVRRVGINAAVEHKVRGYNNLSTNFSAGIEHISLSEGDFDKISH
;
A
#
# COMPACT_ATOMS: atom_id res chain seq x y z
N LEU A 1 -11.01 -12.04 20.89
CA LEU A 1 -9.75 -12.54 20.31
C LEU A 1 -9.69 -12.24 18.81
N SER A 2 -10.73 -12.50 18.01
CA SER A 2 -10.72 -12.21 16.56
C SER A 2 -10.38 -10.76 16.22
N ARG A 3 -10.79 -9.78 17.02
CA ARG A 3 -10.43 -8.37 16.84
C ARG A 3 -8.95 -8.08 17.12
N VAL A 4 -8.33 -8.80 18.06
CA VAL A 4 -6.90 -8.65 18.36
C VAL A 4 -6.07 -9.21 17.22
N TYR A 5 -6.44 -10.36 16.68
CA TYR A 5 -5.80 -10.92 15.47
C TYR A 5 -5.96 -10.04 14.23
N SER A 6 -7.10 -9.35 14.09
CA SER A 6 -7.36 -8.52 12.92
C SER A 6 -6.47 -7.28 12.83
N THR A 7 -5.83 -6.87 13.92
CA THR A 7 -4.90 -5.73 13.94
C THR A 7 -3.58 -6.01 13.23
N LYS A 8 -3.22 -7.29 13.05
CA LYS A 8 -1.92 -7.73 12.49
C LYS A 8 -0.68 -7.15 13.20
N ILE A 9 -0.86 -6.75 14.45
CA ILE A 9 0.23 -6.23 15.31
C ILE A 9 0.88 -7.38 16.07
N PHE A 10 0.11 -8.47 16.29
CA PHE A 10 0.55 -9.60 17.09
C PHE A 10 0.76 -10.82 16.19
N LYS A 11 1.93 -11.44 16.37
CA LYS A 11 2.30 -12.69 15.72
C LYS A 11 1.54 -13.87 16.31
N GLU A 12 1.37 -13.87 17.62
CA GLU A 12 0.68 -14.91 18.36
C GLU A 12 -0.18 -14.33 19.48
N VAL A 13 -1.37 -14.88 19.66
CA VAL A 13 -2.31 -14.51 20.73
C VAL A 13 -2.82 -15.78 21.38
N ASN A 14 -2.29 -16.08 22.56
CA ASN A 14 -2.68 -17.23 23.35
C ASN A 14 -3.58 -16.79 24.50
N ARG A 15 -4.57 -17.61 24.84
CA ARG A 15 -5.36 -17.41 26.04
C ARG A 15 -5.20 -18.59 27.00
N GLU A 16 -5.01 -18.27 28.24
CA GLU A 16 -4.99 -19.20 29.34
C GLU A 16 -6.20 -18.89 30.24
N ILE A 17 -6.95 -19.93 30.62
CA ILE A 17 -8.10 -19.82 31.51
C ILE A 17 -7.78 -20.66 32.74
N TYR A 18 -7.83 -20.04 33.91
CA TYR A 18 -7.62 -20.72 35.18
C TYR A 18 -8.64 -20.25 36.23
N PRO A 19 -9.00 -21.13 37.21
CA PRO A 19 -9.92 -20.75 38.27
C PRO A 19 -9.44 -19.53 39.05
N SER A 20 -10.38 -18.69 39.51
CA SER A 20 -10.04 -17.58 40.38
C SER A 20 -9.63 -18.08 41.76
N GLU A 21 -8.54 -17.56 42.29
CA GLU A 21 -8.07 -17.90 43.64
C GLU A 21 -8.91 -17.18 44.73
N THR A 22 -9.68 -16.16 44.35
CA THR A 22 -10.39 -15.29 45.32
C THR A 22 -11.88 -15.51 45.35
N THR A 23 -12.50 -16.09 44.35
CA THR A 23 -13.94 -16.26 44.25
C THR A 23 -14.29 -17.61 43.63
N ASP A 24 -15.04 -18.43 44.35
CA ASP A 24 -15.49 -19.73 43.89
C ASP A 24 -16.48 -19.58 42.71
N GLY A 25 -16.23 -20.29 41.59
CA GLY A 25 -17.04 -20.23 40.37
C GLY A 25 -16.65 -19.16 39.35
N GLU A 26 -15.64 -18.34 39.63
CA GLU A 26 -15.10 -17.39 38.66
C GLU A 26 -13.82 -17.91 37.98
N TYR A 27 -13.59 -17.49 36.78
CA TYR A 27 -12.38 -17.83 35.99
C TYR A 27 -11.62 -16.58 35.60
N ASN A 28 -10.31 -16.61 35.74
CA ASN A 28 -9.42 -15.60 35.22
C ASN A 28 -9.04 -15.96 33.80
N VAL A 29 -9.02 -14.96 32.93
CA VAL A 29 -8.56 -15.10 31.55
C VAL A 29 -7.31 -14.27 31.36
N LYS A 30 -6.18 -14.94 31.14
CA LYS A 30 -4.92 -14.30 30.79
C LYS A 30 -4.75 -14.36 29.27
N VAL A 31 -4.57 -13.22 28.66
CA VAL A 31 -4.27 -13.12 27.22
C VAL A 31 -2.77 -12.83 27.09
N VAL A 32 -2.03 -13.77 26.55
CA VAL A 32 -0.61 -13.62 26.26
C VAL A 32 -0.50 -13.27 24.78
N VAL A 33 0.13 -12.14 24.48
CA VAL A 33 0.35 -11.67 23.11
C VAL A 33 1.83 -11.58 22.85
N GLU A 34 2.26 -12.04 21.67
CA GLU A 34 3.60 -11.82 21.13
C GLU A 34 3.50 -10.80 20.01
N GLU A 35 4.16 -9.67 20.15
CA GLU A 35 4.17 -8.64 19.11
C GLU A 35 4.94 -9.14 17.89
N ASP A 36 4.39 -8.88 16.69
CA ASP A 36 5.11 -9.08 15.45
C ASP A 36 6.14 -7.97 15.24
N SER A 37 7.14 -8.22 14.40
CA SER A 37 8.12 -7.18 14.06
C SER A 37 7.40 -5.97 13.48
N PRO A 38 7.52 -4.78 14.09
CA PRO A 38 6.78 -3.59 13.65
C PRO A 38 7.20 -3.18 12.24
N ASN A 39 8.42 -3.55 11.83
CA ASN A 39 9.02 -3.13 10.58
C ASN A 39 9.22 -4.31 9.64
N SER A 40 8.97 -4.09 8.37
CA SER A 40 9.26 -5.05 7.31
C SER A 40 9.92 -4.37 6.12
N LEU A 41 10.92 -5.06 5.55
CA LEU A 41 11.59 -4.68 4.32
C LEU A 41 11.32 -5.77 3.28
N ALA A 42 10.75 -5.40 2.15
CA ALA A 42 10.54 -6.28 1.01
C ALA A 42 11.38 -5.82 -0.18
N LEU A 43 12.02 -6.77 -0.83
CA LEU A 43 12.77 -6.57 -2.07
C LEU A 43 12.11 -7.42 -3.14
N GLY A 44 11.99 -6.88 -4.33
CA GLY A 44 11.40 -7.56 -5.47
C GLY A 44 12.09 -7.19 -6.77
N GLY A 45 11.78 -7.91 -7.82
CA GLY A 45 12.27 -7.61 -9.15
C GLY A 45 11.66 -8.56 -10.17
N GLY A 46 11.73 -8.18 -11.42
CA GLY A 46 11.17 -8.92 -12.52
C GLY A 46 11.39 -8.27 -13.86
N ILE A 47 10.63 -8.72 -14.82
CA ILE A 47 10.62 -8.20 -16.18
C ILE A 47 9.18 -7.85 -16.53
N ASP A 48 8.96 -6.64 -17.02
CA ASP A 48 7.68 -6.10 -17.44
C ASP A 48 7.85 -5.37 -18.78
N ASN A 49 6.82 -5.39 -19.62
CA ASN A 49 6.92 -4.76 -20.95
C ASN A 49 7.08 -3.24 -20.89
N GLY A 50 6.50 -2.59 -19.87
CA GLY A 50 6.54 -1.13 -19.70
C GLY A 50 7.73 -0.65 -18.89
N LEU A 51 8.13 -1.41 -17.87
CA LEU A 51 9.24 -1.06 -16.98
C LEU A 51 10.58 -1.65 -17.44
N GLY A 52 10.55 -2.66 -18.30
CA GLY A 52 11.74 -3.45 -18.64
C GLY A 52 12.13 -4.40 -17.51
N ALA A 53 13.41 -4.64 -17.34
CA ALA A 53 13.92 -5.26 -16.13
C ALA A 53 13.80 -4.26 -14.99
N PHE A 54 13.15 -4.65 -13.90
CA PHE A 54 12.91 -3.74 -12.77
C PHE A 54 13.32 -4.34 -11.43
N GLY A 55 13.66 -3.48 -10.50
CA GLY A 55 13.84 -3.76 -9.10
C GLY A 55 12.88 -2.92 -8.26
N SER A 56 12.41 -3.47 -7.15
CA SER A 56 11.56 -2.77 -6.20
C SER A 56 12.05 -2.94 -4.77
N VAL A 57 11.81 -1.93 -3.97
CA VAL A 57 12.03 -1.93 -2.54
C VAL A 57 10.80 -1.36 -1.84
N SER A 58 10.40 -1.98 -0.75
CA SER A 58 9.31 -1.47 0.08
C SER A 58 9.67 -1.62 1.55
N TYR A 59 9.57 -0.53 2.29
CA TYR A 59 9.68 -0.50 3.74
C TYR A 59 8.32 -0.19 4.35
N SER A 60 7.92 -0.97 5.33
CA SER A 60 6.66 -0.78 6.05
C SER A 60 6.89 -0.78 7.55
N GLU A 61 6.25 0.14 8.23
CA GLU A 61 6.09 0.20 9.68
C GLU A 61 4.63 -0.09 10.03
N ASN A 62 4.37 -1.20 10.73
CA ASN A 62 3.02 -1.72 10.95
C ASN A 62 2.35 -1.17 12.23
N ASN A 63 3.09 -0.55 13.11
CA ASN A 63 2.56 0.07 14.33
C ASN A 63 3.06 1.50 14.47
N PHE A 64 2.92 2.28 13.41
CA PHE A 64 3.38 3.66 13.36
C PHE A 64 2.78 4.46 14.50
N LEU A 65 3.61 5.14 15.27
CA LEU A 65 3.25 5.88 16.50
C LEU A 65 2.54 5.04 17.58
N GLY A 66 2.64 3.72 17.56
CA GLY A 66 2.00 2.84 18.55
C GLY A 66 0.48 2.77 18.47
N ARG A 67 -0.13 3.13 17.32
CA ARG A 67 -1.59 3.22 17.14
C ARG A 67 -2.17 2.18 16.19
N GLY A 68 -1.39 1.18 15.81
CA GLY A 68 -1.79 0.19 14.81
C GLY A 68 -1.89 0.73 13.40
N GLN A 69 -1.44 1.96 13.18
CA GLN A 69 -1.34 2.57 11.86
C GLN A 69 -0.21 1.92 11.07
N LYS A 70 -0.35 1.90 9.74
CA LYS A 70 0.70 1.40 8.87
C LYS A 70 1.20 2.51 7.95
N LEU A 71 2.51 2.71 7.95
CA LEU A 71 3.19 3.59 6.99
C LEU A 71 4.04 2.72 6.06
N THR A 72 3.90 2.91 4.76
CA THR A 72 4.67 2.17 3.75
C THR A 72 5.30 3.15 2.76
N LEU A 73 6.60 3.01 2.57
CA LEU A 73 7.34 3.70 1.51
C LEU A 73 7.82 2.64 0.51
N SER A 74 7.49 2.81 -0.75
CA SER A 74 7.91 1.91 -1.82
C SER A 74 8.52 2.64 -3.00
N GLY A 75 9.49 2.00 -3.64
CA GLY A 75 10.17 2.49 -4.82
C GLY A 75 10.33 1.39 -5.86
N ILE A 76 10.21 1.75 -7.13
CA ILE A 76 10.44 0.87 -8.28
C ILE A 76 11.37 1.60 -9.24
N LEU A 77 12.40 0.89 -9.71
CA LEU A 77 13.31 1.33 -10.76
C LEU A 77 13.27 0.32 -11.89
N GLY A 78 12.98 0.79 -13.10
CA GLY A 78 12.94 -0.02 -14.31
C GLY A 78 13.96 0.45 -15.34
N SER A 79 14.49 -0.48 -16.13
CA SER A 79 15.47 -0.19 -17.18
C SER A 79 14.88 0.53 -18.42
N GLY A 80 13.55 0.64 -18.47
CA GLY A 80 12.82 1.15 -19.62
C GLY A 80 12.20 0.03 -20.45
N ILE A 81 11.52 0.42 -21.52
CA ILE A 81 10.71 -0.48 -22.34
C ILE A 81 11.61 -1.51 -23.06
N LEU A 82 11.30 -2.81 -22.89
CA LEU A 82 12.08 -3.90 -23.48
C LEU A 82 11.92 -4.02 -25.00
N LEU A 83 10.72 -3.70 -25.50
CA LEU A 83 10.42 -3.74 -26.92
C LEU A 83 10.56 -2.31 -27.46
N SER A 84 11.79 -1.84 -27.60
CA SER A 84 12.05 -0.52 -28.15
C SER A 84 11.88 -0.51 -29.66
N ASP A 85 10.77 0.01 -30.12
CA ASP A 85 10.75 0.71 -31.40
C ASP A 85 11.55 2.01 -31.23
N ALA A 86 12.27 2.46 -32.29
CA ALA A 86 13.02 3.71 -32.25
C ALA A 86 12.17 4.95 -31.95
N SER A 87 10.85 4.79 -31.96
CA SER A 87 9.87 5.80 -31.58
C SER A 87 9.66 5.96 -30.06
N ILE A 88 10.23 5.06 -29.24
CA ILE A 88 10.04 5.10 -27.78
C ILE A 88 11.35 5.52 -27.12
N LYS A 89 11.26 6.51 -26.22
CA LYS A 89 12.42 6.96 -25.47
C LYS A 89 12.81 5.89 -24.45
N ASN A 90 13.87 5.14 -24.77
CA ASN A 90 14.41 4.16 -23.84
C ASN A 90 15.19 4.88 -22.74
N ARG A 91 14.63 4.90 -21.55
CA ARG A 91 15.21 5.50 -20.34
C ARG A 91 14.78 4.76 -19.10
N MET A 92 15.50 4.96 -18.02
CA MET A 92 15.09 4.45 -16.72
C MET A 92 13.74 5.05 -16.30
N ASN A 93 12.84 4.18 -15.89
CA ASN A 93 11.55 4.52 -15.32
C ASN A 93 11.62 4.40 -13.80
N TYR A 94 10.95 5.27 -13.09
CA TYR A 94 10.91 5.20 -11.64
C TYR A 94 9.55 5.59 -11.08
N GLN A 95 9.21 4.92 -9.99
CA GLN A 95 7.97 5.16 -9.25
C GLN A 95 8.30 5.21 -7.77
N LEU A 96 7.67 6.15 -7.07
CA LEU A 96 7.73 6.27 -5.61
C LEU A 96 6.30 6.35 -5.09
N GLU A 97 6.01 5.65 -4.00
CA GLU A 97 4.70 5.70 -3.34
C GLU A 97 4.89 5.72 -1.83
N LEU A 98 4.22 6.65 -1.18
CA LEU A 98 4.04 6.71 0.26
C LEU A 98 2.58 6.39 0.56
N SER A 99 2.33 5.34 1.33
CA SER A 99 1.00 4.89 1.72
C SER A 99 0.85 4.94 3.24
N PHE A 100 -0.23 5.52 3.71
CA PHE A 100 -0.63 5.56 5.11
C PHE A 100 -1.97 4.86 5.28
N PHE A 101 -2.05 3.97 6.25
CA PHE A 101 -3.26 3.23 6.58
C PHE A 101 -3.63 3.46 8.05
N GLU A 102 -4.85 3.92 8.29
CA GLU A 102 -5.48 4.08 9.61
C GLU A 102 -6.61 3.05 9.75
N PRO A 103 -6.48 2.05 10.64
CA PRO A 103 -7.48 0.98 10.77
C PRO A 103 -8.77 1.40 11.45
N TYR A 104 -8.75 2.51 12.19
CA TYR A 104 -9.89 2.96 13.02
C TYR A 104 -10.24 4.43 12.76
N PHE A 105 -10.44 4.76 11.49
CA PHE A 105 -10.75 6.12 11.09
C PHE A 105 -12.15 6.53 11.56
N LEU A 106 -12.24 7.49 12.48
CA LEU A 106 -13.45 7.99 13.13
C LEU A 106 -14.17 6.97 14.04
N ASN A 107 -14.19 5.69 13.68
CA ASN A 107 -14.79 4.60 14.45
C ASN A 107 -14.17 3.24 14.11
N ALA A 108 -14.58 2.19 14.84
CA ALA A 108 -14.00 0.84 14.67
C ALA A 108 -14.41 0.11 13.39
N ASP A 109 -15.38 0.61 12.65
CA ASP A 109 -15.90 -0.02 11.44
C ASP A 109 -15.33 0.62 10.17
N ASN A 110 -14.59 1.74 10.30
CA ASN A 110 -13.99 2.44 9.19
C ASN A 110 -12.48 2.30 9.18
N SER A 111 -11.91 2.21 8.00
CA SER A 111 -10.47 2.40 7.78
C SER A 111 -10.22 3.45 6.72
N LEU A 112 -9.09 4.15 6.83
CA LEU A 112 -8.62 5.14 5.85
C LEU A 112 -7.30 4.67 5.26
N THR A 113 -7.22 4.71 3.94
CA THR A 113 -5.97 4.56 3.20
C THR A 113 -5.68 5.85 2.45
N SER A 114 -4.53 6.44 2.66
CA SER A 114 -4.05 7.60 1.89
C SER A 114 -2.77 7.25 1.18
N LYS A 115 -2.65 7.67 -0.09
CA LYS A 115 -1.48 7.43 -0.93
C LYS A 115 -1.02 8.70 -1.59
N LEU A 116 0.28 8.95 -1.53
CA LEU A 116 0.98 9.94 -2.32
C LEU A 116 1.93 9.22 -3.25
N TYR A 117 1.90 9.54 -4.53
CA TYR A 117 2.76 8.86 -5.49
C TYR A 117 3.35 9.82 -6.52
N TYR A 118 4.52 9.42 -6.99
CA TYR A 118 5.22 10.02 -8.11
C TYR A 118 5.63 8.92 -9.09
N ARG A 119 5.34 9.11 -10.38
CA ARG A 119 5.71 8.18 -11.46
C ARG A 119 6.32 8.95 -12.61
N ASP A 120 7.43 8.47 -13.11
CA ASP A 120 8.11 8.99 -14.29
C ASP A 120 8.37 7.82 -15.24
N LEU A 121 7.60 7.77 -16.30
CA LEU A 121 7.54 6.63 -17.22
C LEU A 121 7.67 7.10 -18.65
N GLY A 122 8.29 6.27 -19.51
CA GLY A 122 8.18 6.44 -20.95
C GLY A 122 6.74 6.27 -21.43
N SER A 123 6.32 7.08 -22.39
CA SER A 123 4.98 6.99 -22.97
C SER A 123 4.92 5.98 -24.10
N TRP A 124 3.86 5.17 -24.11
CA TRP A 124 3.52 4.29 -25.24
C TRP A 124 2.62 4.98 -26.27
N GLN A 125 1.90 6.01 -25.85
CA GLN A 125 0.90 6.68 -26.68
C GLN A 125 1.49 7.82 -27.50
N VAL A 126 2.50 8.47 -26.95
CA VAL A 126 3.19 9.59 -27.60
C VAL A 126 4.64 9.22 -27.79
N PRO A 127 5.13 9.11 -29.04
CA PRO A 127 6.52 8.77 -29.33
C PRO A 127 7.49 9.73 -28.61
N LEU A 128 8.55 9.18 -28.02
CA LEU A 128 9.60 9.91 -27.30
C LEU A 128 9.13 10.74 -26.09
N ALA A 129 7.85 10.68 -25.72
CA ALA A 129 7.35 11.43 -24.59
C ALA A 129 7.63 10.75 -23.25
N ILE A 130 7.75 11.58 -22.24
CA ILE A 130 7.85 11.19 -20.83
C ILE A 130 6.56 11.59 -20.16
N VAL A 131 5.92 10.65 -19.51
CA VAL A 131 4.73 10.89 -18.68
C VAL A 131 5.13 10.95 -17.22
N ARG A 132 4.99 12.12 -16.63
CA ARG A 132 5.16 12.31 -15.19
C ARG A 132 3.79 12.44 -14.54
N ARG A 133 3.58 11.68 -13.48
CA ARG A 133 2.34 11.70 -12.71
C ARG A 133 2.67 11.92 -11.24
N VAL A 134 2.04 12.92 -10.66
CA VAL A 134 2.06 13.19 -9.23
C VAL A 134 0.63 13.19 -8.75
N GLY A 135 0.32 12.38 -7.75
CA GLY A 135 -1.06 12.32 -7.29
C GLY A 135 -1.15 11.96 -5.81
N ILE A 136 -2.29 12.35 -5.26
CA ILE A 136 -2.74 11.95 -3.93
C ILE A 136 -4.10 11.29 -4.07
N ASN A 137 -4.28 10.19 -3.37
CA ASN A 137 -5.54 9.47 -3.28
C ASN A 137 -5.85 9.16 -1.82
N ALA A 138 -7.13 9.26 -1.45
CA ALA A 138 -7.62 8.82 -0.16
C ALA A 138 -8.86 7.93 -0.37
N ALA A 139 -8.93 6.84 0.37
CA ALA A 139 -10.01 5.87 0.33
C ALA A 139 -10.47 5.54 1.75
N VAL A 140 -11.77 5.62 1.98
CA VAL A 140 -12.41 5.20 3.22
C VAL A 140 -13.18 3.92 2.95
N GLU A 141 -12.87 2.88 3.71
CA GLU A 141 -13.63 1.63 3.70
C GLU A 141 -14.50 1.56 4.96
N HIS A 142 -15.78 1.25 4.78
CA HIS A 142 -16.73 1.01 5.86
C HIS A 142 -17.16 -0.46 5.86
N LYS A 143 -16.97 -1.15 6.99
CA LYS A 143 -17.43 -2.53 7.20
C LYS A 143 -18.87 -2.54 7.66
N VAL A 144 -19.75 -3.21 6.90
CA VAL A 144 -21.18 -3.28 7.24
C VAL A 144 -21.40 -4.25 8.39
N ARG A 145 -21.91 -3.76 9.50
CA ARG A 145 -22.19 -4.59 10.69
C ARG A 145 -23.24 -5.66 10.38
N GLY A 146 -22.99 -6.87 10.87
CA GLY A 146 -23.88 -8.02 10.65
C GLY A 146 -23.53 -8.83 9.39
N TYR A 147 -22.63 -8.36 8.54
CA TYR A 147 -22.17 -9.08 7.36
C TYR A 147 -20.65 -9.14 7.34
N ASN A 148 -20.08 -10.29 7.66
CA ASN A 148 -18.62 -10.44 7.82
C ASN A 148 -17.79 -10.14 6.56
N ASN A 149 -18.41 -10.18 5.38
CA ASN A 149 -17.72 -10.03 4.10
C ASN A 149 -18.24 -8.85 3.25
N LEU A 150 -19.04 -7.96 3.84
CA LEU A 150 -19.57 -6.81 3.11
C LEU A 150 -18.90 -5.53 3.61
N SER A 151 -18.25 -4.82 2.69
CA SER A 151 -17.75 -3.47 2.93
C SER A 151 -18.14 -2.53 1.79
N THR A 152 -18.22 -1.24 2.09
CA THR A 152 -18.38 -0.18 1.12
C THR A 152 -17.11 0.64 1.08
N ASN A 153 -16.68 1.04 -0.11
CA ASN A 153 -15.48 1.85 -0.31
C ASN A 153 -15.83 3.15 -1.04
N PHE A 154 -15.37 4.25 -0.50
CA PHE A 154 -15.40 5.56 -1.16
C PHE A 154 -13.96 6.06 -1.32
N SER A 155 -13.59 6.41 -2.55
CA SER A 155 -12.25 6.93 -2.84
C SER A 155 -12.32 8.23 -3.64
N ALA A 156 -11.40 9.13 -3.35
CA ALA A 156 -11.21 10.36 -4.09
C ALA A 156 -9.71 10.64 -4.24
N GLY A 157 -9.33 11.25 -5.36
CA GLY A 157 -7.94 11.59 -5.61
C GLY A 157 -7.80 12.72 -6.59
N ILE A 158 -6.62 13.33 -6.58
CA ILE A 158 -6.19 14.35 -7.52
C ILE A 158 -4.87 13.90 -8.11
N GLU A 159 -4.76 13.94 -9.43
CA GLU A 159 -3.54 13.62 -10.15
C GLU A 159 -3.19 14.76 -11.11
N HIS A 160 -1.93 15.18 -11.08
CA HIS A 160 -1.35 16.04 -12.08
C HIS A 160 -0.52 15.21 -13.06
N ILE A 161 -0.83 15.30 -14.34
CA ILE A 161 -0.14 14.59 -15.41
C ILE A 161 0.56 15.62 -16.29
N SER A 162 1.86 15.44 -16.49
CA SER A 162 2.62 16.25 -17.44
C SER A 162 3.31 15.37 -18.47
N LEU A 163 3.24 15.78 -19.73
CA LEU A 163 4.00 15.17 -20.83
C LEU A 163 5.14 16.11 -21.22
N SER A 164 6.29 15.54 -21.44
CA SER A 164 7.48 16.27 -21.89
C SER A 164 8.24 15.48 -22.94
N GLU A 165 9.01 16.17 -23.76
CA GLU A 165 9.94 15.60 -24.74
C GLU A 165 9.30 14.65 -25.79
N GLY A 166 8.01 14.82 -26.10
CA GLY A 166 7.30 14.02 -27.09
C GLY A 166 7.40 14.57 -28.51
N ASP A 167 7.32 13.67 -29.49
CA ASP A 167 7.11 14.03 -30.89
C ASP A 167 5.60 14.12 -31.16
N PHE A 168 5.03 15.28 -30.85
CA PHE A 168 3.61 15.52 -30.95
C PHE A 168 3.10 15.64 -32.39
N ASP A 169 3.99 15.85 -33.36
CA ASP A 169 3.63 15.97 -34.78
C ASP A 169 3.22 14.62 -35.38
N LYS A 170 3.63 13.51 -34.75
CA LYS A 170 3.26 12.16 -35.18
C LYS A 170 1.88 11.66 -34.68
N ILE A 171 1.20 12.46 -33.85
CA ILE A 171 -0.11 12.06 -33.30
C ILE A 171 -1.28 12.52 -34.21
N SER A 172 -1.04 13.38 -35.17
CA SER A 172 -2.09 14.04 -35.96
C SER A 172 -2.47 13.28 -37.25
N HIS A 173 -2.58 11.93 -37.19
CA HIS A 173 -3.16 11.16 -38.29
C HIS A 173 -3.96 9.96 -37.81
#